data_5beda972c7b645c3df973df8f8e014b9
#
_entry.id   5beda972c7b645c3df973df8f8e014b9
#
_cell.length_a   1.000
_cell.length_b   1.000
_cell.length_c   1.000
_cell.angle_alpha   90.00
_cell.angle_beta   90.00
_cell.angle_gamma   90.00
#
_symmetry.space_group_name_H-M   'P 1'
#
loop_
_entity.id
_entity.type
_entity.pdbx_description
1 polymer ?
#
loop_
_entity_poly.entity_id
_entity_poly.type
_entity_poly.pdbx_seq_one_letter_code
_entity_poly.pdbx_strand_id
1 'polypeptide(L)'
;MDIRGRRFGGGPKGHPIDVSSPAIVRDPNKCILCGRCVTVCHVDQGIGAIDYSGRGFGTYIKPGADAGLEVSDCVFCGQCVRVCPTGALREKGAEDEVAKALGNPELEVVAQIAPAVPATIAAEIGLRDATEALSLIAGALRQIGFEKVYDTSFTADLTVMEEAHELVHRLTHGGPLPMFTSCSPAWVRFVELHKPNFIPNLSTCKSPQQMAATLIKKRTAGNGRRIFSVAIMPCTAKKHEAVEVGDLDAVLTTRELVRLLDHYGLALSDDSKMRAELDSPFAEASGAGRLFGGSGGVLEAALRTAAHMLGLPSAFGPSVISPLRSDERIRTFTVALGDRELRCGVVSGLGQARALLDQIEAGKMSLDFIEVMSCPGGCIGGGGQPRSVSESVLQERRLKIHNADKRAKLHCAHENPSVLRLYEEQLGEPGSGASHELLHRHYINREVR
;
A
#
# COMPACT_ATOMS: atom_id res chain seq x y z
N MET A 1 44.36 19.56 -3.99
CA MET A 1 44.91 18.79 -5.11
C MET A 1 44.52 19.51 -6.40
N ASP A 2 45.53 19.98 -7.17
CA ASP A 2 45.25 20.64 -8.45
C ASP A 2 45.28 19.57 -9.57
N ILE A 3 44.09 19.03 -9.94
CA ILE A 3 43.98 18.02 -11.00
C ILE A 3 43.83 18.76 -12.33
N ARG A 4 44.96 18.97 -13.02
CA ARG A 4 45.03 19.74 -14.30
C ARG A 4 44.75 18.93 -15.57
N GLY A 5 44.40 17.65 -15.48
CA GLY A 5 44.11 16.85 -16.68
C GLY A 5 43.42 15.54 -16.39
N ARG A 6 42.67 15.00 -17.37
CA ARG A 6 42.11 13.65 -17.34
C ARG A 6 43.20 12.65 -17.77
N ARG A 7 43.62 11.75 -16.87
CA ARG A 7 44.57 10.71 -17.17
C ARG A 7 44.01 9.61 -18.07
N PHE A 8 42.70 9.44 -18.05
CA PHE A 8 41.99 8.46 -18.86
C PHE A 8 40.91 9.15 -19.67
N GLY A 9 40.86 8.87 -20.98
CA GLY A 9 39.82 9.32 -21.86
C GLY A 9 38.54 8.49 -21.63
N GLY A 10 37.37 9.15 -21.61
CA GLY A 10 36.06 8.51 -21.51
C GLY A 10 35.01 9.58 -21.35
N GLY A 11 33.92 9.45 -22.07
CA GLY A 11 32.71 10.28 -21.94
C GLY A 11 31.65 9.58 -21.08
N PRO A 12 30.62 10.32 -20.62
CA PRO A 12 29.45 9.70 -20.01
C PRO A 12 28.83 8.74 -21.02
N LYS A 13 28.40 7.54 -20.53
CA LYS A 13 27.67 6.60 -21.36
C LYS A 13 26.24 7.10 -21.47
N GLY A 14 25.80 7.42 -22.68
CA GLY A 14 24.40 7.72 -22.95
C GLY A 14 23.58 6.42 -22.98
N HIS A 15 22.94 6.07 -21.88
CA HIS A 15 21.96 4.98 -21.84
C HIS A 15 20.55 5.53 -21.94
N PRO A 16 19.63 4.86 -22.63
CA PRO A 16 18.21 5.27 -22.67
C PRO A 16 17.60 5.21 -21.27
N ILE A 17 16.74 6.18 -20.99
CA ILE A 17 15.94 6.19 -19.76
C ILE A 17 14.80 5.19 -19.95
N ASP A 18 14.66 4.26 -19.03
CA ASP A 18 13.57 3.29 -19.01
C ASP A 18 12.36 3.88 -18.28
N VAL A 19 11.30 4.14 -19.02
CA VAL A 19 10.00 4.65 -18.57
C VAL A 19 8.87 3.65 -18.77
N SER A 20 9.20 2.40 -19.13
CA SER A 20 8.24 1.35 -19.45
C SER A 20 7.33 1.01 -18.28
N SER A 21 7.88 0.94 -17.07
CA SER A 21 7.12 0.61 -15.87
C SER A 21 6.07 1.71 -15.55
N PRO A 22 4.86 1.32 -15.13
CA PRO A 22 3.84 2.27 -14.67
C PRO A 22 4.21 2.95 -13.35
N ALA A 23 5.17 2.40 -12.60
CA ALA A 23 5.46 2.78 -11.21
C ALA A 23 6.87 3.38 -10.99
N ILE A 24 7.86 2.95 -11.78
CA ILE A 24 9.28 3.25 -11.54
C ILE A 24 9.93 3.71 -12.84
N VAL A 25 10.70 4.78 -12.77
CA VAL A 25 11.58 5.26 -13.85
C VAL A 25 13.02 4.90 -13.48
N ARG A 26 13.77 4.37 -14.45
CA ARG A 26 15.19 4.07 -14.32
C ARG A 26 16.00 4.94 -15.28
N ASP A 27 16.86 5.78 -14.72
CA ASP A 27 17.82 6.63 -15.45
C ASP A 27 19.24 6.14 -15.18
N PRO A 28 19.82 5.29 -16.04
CA PRO A 28 21.17 4.74 -15.84
C PRO A 28 22.27 5.81 -15.84
N ASN A 29 22.01 6.99 -16.40
CA ASN A 29 22.99 8.05 -16.50
C ASN A 29 23.30 8.72 -15.15
N LYS A 30 22.37 8.56 -14.18
CA LYS A 30 22.54 9.01 -12.79
C LYS A 30 23.13 7.93 -11.87
N CYS A 31 23.35 6.72 -12.40
CA CYS A 31 23.77 5.58 -11.60
C CYS A 31 25.27 5.63 -11.27
N ILE A 32 25.62 5.55 -9.99
CA ILE A 32 27.01 5.46 -9.49
C ILE A 32 27.46 4.03 -9.20
N LEU A 33 26.67 3.02 -9.61
CA LEU A 33 26.97 1.59 -9.44
C LEU A 33 27.18 1.16 -7.98
N CYS A 34 26.53 1.80 -7.02
CA CYS A 34 26.67 1.49 -5.59
C CYS A 34 26.04 0.14 -5.16
N GLY A 35 25.25 -0.51 -6.01
CA GLY A 35 24.66 -1.84 -5.79
C GLY A 35 23.50 -1.93 -4.81
N ARG A 36 23.16 -0.88 -4.06
CA ARG A 36 22.11 -0.92 -3.03
C ARG A 36 20.75 -1.42 -3.56
N CYS A 37 20.37 -1.02 -4.77
CA CYS A 37 19.13 -1.44 -5.40
C CYS A 37 19.14 -2.94 -5.76
N VAL A 38 20.30 -3.47 -6.20
CA VAL A 38 20.49 -4.90 -6.48
C VAL A 38 20.38 -5.68 -5.16
N THR A 39 21.11 -5.29 -4.13
CA THR A 39 21.06 -5.95 -2.81
C THR A 39 19.63 -6.00 -2.26
N VAL A 40 18.91 -4.87 -2.22
CA VAL A 40 17.54 -4.85 -1.68
C VAL A 40 16.58 -5.68 -2.52
N CYS A 41 16.76 -5.75 -3.85
CA CYS A 41 15.91 -6.53 -4.73
C CYS A 41 16.16 -8.05 -4.58
N HIS A 42 17.42 -8.46 -4.51
CA HIS A 42 17.80 -9.87 -4.38
C HIS A 42 17.64 -10.39 -2.95
N VAL A 43 18.18 -9.67 -1.95
CA VAL A 43 18.31 -10.16 -0.58
C VAL A 43 17.05 -9.87 0.24
N ASP A 44 16.63 -8.59 0.28
CA ASP A 44 15.51 -8.21 1.15
C ASP A 44 14.15 -8.58 0.56
N GLN A 45 13.99 -8.42 -0.77
CA GLN A 45 12.72 -8.69 -1.46
C GLN A 45 12.66 -10.07 -2.12
N GLY A 46 13.79 -10.73 -2.34
CA GLY A 46 13.85 -12.06 -2.95
C GLY A 46 13.32 -12.11 -4.39
N ILE A 47 13.34 -10.99 -5.13
CA ILE A 47 12.80 -10.86 -6.49
C ILE A 47 13.89 -11.01 -7.55
N GLY A 48 15.01 -10.26 -7.42
CA GLY A 48 16.09 -10.30 -8.40
C GLY A 48 15.76 -9.67 -9.77
N ALA A 49 14.78 -8.76 -9.83
CA ALA A 49 14.35 -8.17 -11.09
C ALA A 49 15.39 -7.26 -11.76
N ILE A 50 16.37 -6.77 -11.02
CA ILE A 50 17.47 -5.92 -11.53
C ILE A 50 18.81 -6.42 -11.03
N ASP A 51 19.81 -6.39 -11.91
CA ASP A 51 21.17 -6.83 -11.58
C ASP A 51 22.21 -6.08 -12.39
N TYR A 52 23.50 -6.32 -12.08
CA TYR A 52 24.62 -5.85 -12.88
C TYR A 52 24.65 -6.51 -14.25
N SER A 53 24.92 -5.71 -15.26
CA SER A 53 25.10 -6.15 -16.63
C SER A 53 26.35 -5.52 -17.24
N GLY A 54 26.97 -6.23 -18.18
CA GLY A 54 28.22 -5.78 -18.79
C GLY A 54 29.45 -6.05 -17.92
N ARG A 55 30.61 -5.56 -18.35
CA ARG A 55 31.86 -5.73 -17.64
C ARG A 55 32.71 -4.45 -17.69
N GLY A 56 33.55 -4.28 -16.67
CA GLY A 56 34.47 -3.16 -16.58
C GLY A 56 33.77 -1.81 -16.74
N PHE A 57 34.31 -0.96 -17.61
CA PHE A 57 33.69 0.36 -17.87
C PHE A 57 32.30 0.25 -18.52
N GLY A 58 31.95 -0.91 -19.14
CA GLY A 58 30.63 -1.22 -19.70
C GLY A 58 29.57 -1.62 -18.68
N THR A 59 29.89 -1.73 -17.39
CA THR A 59 28.94 -2.15 -16.35
C THR A 59 27.83 -1.13 -16.13
N TYR A 60 26.59 -1.61 -16.02
CA TYR A 60 25.41 -0.84 -15.62
C TYR A 60 24.37 -1.75 -14.97
N ILE A 61 23.38 -1.18 -14.30
CA ILE A 61 22.31 -1.94 -13.64
C ILE A 61 21.08 -1.92 -14.53
N LYS A 62 20.50 -3.10 -14.82
CA LYS A 62 19.29 -3.25 -15.65
C LYS A 62 18.45 -4.46 -15.23
N PRO A 63 17.19 -4.57 -15.69
CA PRO A 63 16.45 -5.82 -15.68
C PRO A 63 17.11 -6.89 -16.56
N GLY A 64 16.75 -8.15 -16.36
CA GLY A 64 17.23 -9.26 -17.22
C GLY A 64 16.85 -9.10 -18.70
N ALA A 65 17.55 -9.80 -19.58
CA ALA A 65 17.24 -9.94 -21.01
C ALA A 65 17.08 -8.65 -21.83
N ASP A 66 17.72 -7.52 -21.43
CA ASP A 66 17.58 -6.20 -22.08
C ASP A 66 16.14 -5.67 -22.18
N ALA A 67 15.23 -6.24 -21.44
CA ALA A 67 13.83 -5.83 -21.37
C ALA A 67 13.66 -4.61 -20.44
N GLY A 68 12.54 -3.88 -20.60
CA GLY A 68 12.12 -2.84 -19.65
C GLY A 68 11.64 -3.44 -18.32
N LEU A 69 11.52 -2.59 -17.31
CA LEU A 69 10.99 -3.01 -16.00
C LEU A 69 9.58 -3.59 -16.07
N GLU A 70 8.77 -3.17 -17.05
CA GLU A 70 7.39 -3.62 -17.21
C GLU A 70 7.27 -5.12 -17.48
N VAL A 71 8.15 -5.65 -18.35
CA VAL A 71 8.13 -7.06 -18.78
C VAL A 71 9.07 -7.93 -17.97
N SER A 72 9.71 -7.39 -16.94
CA SER A 72 10.57 -8.14 -16.02
C SER A 72 9.76 -8.71 -14.84
N ASP A 73 10.42 -9.53 -14.02
CA ASP A 73 9.85 -10.08 -12.79
C ASP A 73 9.59 -9.02 -11.70
N CYS A 74 9.71 -7.74 -12.04
CA CYS A 74 9.53 -6.64 -11.12
C CYS A 74 8.09 -6.58 -10.59
N VAL A 75 7.94 -6.56 -9.27
CA VAL A 75 6.66 -6.42 -8.58
C VAL A 75 6.34 -4.97 -8.21
N PHE A 76 7.12 -4.02 -8.69
CA PHE A 76 6.95 -2.57 -8.51
C PHE A 76 6.93 -2.09 -7.05
N CYS A 77 7.48 -2.85 -6.10
CA CYS A 77 7.46 -2.54 -4.66
C CYS A 77 8.19 -1.23 -4.29
N GLY A 78 9.10 -0.73 -5.16
CA GLY A 78 9.83 0.53 -4.98
C GLY A 78 10.88 0.53 -3.88
N GLN A 79 11.26 -0.61 -3.31
CA GLN A 79 12.31 -0.67 -2.29
C GLN A 79 13.68 -0.25 -2.89
N CYS A 80 13.93 -0.53 -4.16
CA CYS A 80 15.09 -0.04 -4.91
C CYS A 80 15.11 1.50 -5.05
N VAL A 81 13.93 2.13 -5.19
CA VAL A 81 13.79 3.60 -5.23
C VAL A 81 14.19 4.23 -3.89
N ARG A 82 13.80 3.61 -2.77
CA ARG A 82 14.12 4.09 -1.42
C ARG A 82 15.62 4.16 -1.14
N VAL A 83 16.38 3.17 -1.62
CA VAL A 83 17.80 3.04 -1.33
C VAL A 83 18.72 3.71 -2.38
N CYS A 84 18.15 4.21 -3.49
CA CYS A 84 18.92 4.86 -4.55
C CYS A 84 19.37 6.27 -4.13
N PRO A 85 20.68 6.53 -3.93
CA PRO A 85 21.14 7.82 -3.41
C PRO A 85 21.13 8.94 -4.46
N THR A 86 21.14 8.59 -5.76
CA THR A 86 21.28 9.54 -6.86
C THR A 86 19.99 9.81 -7.64
N GLY A 87 18.89 9.10 -7.31
CA GLY A 87 17.66 9.18 -8.08
C GLY A 87 17.74 8.53 -9.46
N ALA A 88 18.73 7.65 -9.69
CA ALA A 88 18.79 6.78 -10.88
C ALA A 88 17.55 5.86 -10.96
N LEU A 89 17.00 5.49 -9.81
CA LEU A 89 15.68 4.88 -9.65
C LEU A 89 14.79 5.85 -8.90
N ARG A 90 13.65 6.16 -9.46
CA ARG A 90 12.64 7.04 -8.87
C ARG A 90 11.24 6.56 -9.20
N GLU A 91 10.26 6.99 -8.43
CA GLU A 91 8.85 6.79 -8.78
C GLU A 91 8.53 7.49 -10.11
N LYS A 92 7.61 6.93 -10.87
CA LYS A 92 7.05 7.58 -12.07
C LYS A 92 6.13 8.69 -11.61
N GLY A 93 6.53 9.94 -11.81
CA GLY A 93 5.81 11.12 -11.33
C GLY A 93 4.44 11.27 -11.98
N ALA A 94 3.45 11.70 -11.19
CA ALA A 94 2.11 12.05 -11.65
C ALA A 94 1.71 13.48 -11.21
N GLU A 95 2.65 14.24 -10.60
CA GLU A 95 2.39 15.60 -10.10
C GLU A 95 1.94 16.56 -11.21
N ASP A 96 2.58 16.50 -12.38
CA ASP A 96 2.24 17.36 -13.52
C ASP A 96 0.84 17.07 -14.08
N GLU A 97 0.44 15.78 -14.08
CA GLU A 97 -0.89 15.37 -14.52
C GLU A 97 -1.97 15.87 -13.54
N VAL A 98 -1.72 15.72 -12.24
CA VAL A 98 -2.62 16.23 -11.19
C VAL A 98 -2.69 17.75 -11.22
N ALA A 99 -1.57 18.46 -11.38
CA ALA A 99 -1.56 19.93 -11.48
C ALA A 99 -2.36 20.43 -12.69
N LYS A 100 -2.26 19.75 -13.84
CA LYS A 100 -3.08 20.05 -15.02
C LYS A 100 -4.57 19.82 -14.76
N ALA A 101 -4.92 18.73 -14.06
CA ALA A 101 -6.30 18.43 -13.70
C ALA A 101 -6.88 19.49 -12.76
N LEU A 102 -6.13 19.94 -11.76
CA LEU A 102 -6.53 21.01 -10.82
C LEU A 102 -6.78 22.35 -11.55
N GLY A 103 -6.08 22.62 -12.64
CA GLY A 103 -6.28 23.81 -13.48
C GLY A 103 -7.43 23.69 -14.50
N ASN A 104 -8.08 22.53 -14.60
CA ASN A 104 -9.14 22.30 -15.58
C ASN A 104 -10.55 22.42 -14.95
N PRO A 105 -11.34 23.47 -15.27
CA PRO A 105 -12.66 23.70 -14.68
C PRO A 105 -13.71 22.62 -15.06
N GLU A 106 -13.47 21.82 -16.11
CA GLU A 106 -14.38 20.72 -16.52
C GLU A 106 -14.22 19.46 -15.67
N LEU A 107 -13.25 19.44 -14.75
CA LEU A 107 -12.99 18.32 -13.87
C LEU A 107 -13.38 18.65 -12.44
N GLU A 108 -13.99 17.68 -11.74
CA GLU A 108 -14.06 17.64 -10.28
C GLU A 108 -12.90 16.80 -9.77
N VAL A 109 -11.87 17.44 -9.22
CA VAL A 109 -10.68 16.76 -8.75
C VAL A 109 -10.86 16.32 -7.30
N VAL A 110 -10.78 15.02 -7.06
CA VAL A 110 -10.98 14.43 -5.73
C VAL A 110 -9.77 13.61 -5.29
N ALA A 111 -9.52 13.57 -3.99
CA ALA A 111 -8.42 12.78 -3.41
C ALA A 111 -8.92 11.72 -2.45
N GLN A 112 -8.22 10.58 -2.38
CA GLN A 112 -8.28 9.62 -1.28
C GLN A 112 -6.89 9.46 -0.65
N ILE A 113 -6.80 9.36 0.68
CA ILE A 113 -5.54 9.36 1.42
C ILE A 113 -5.41 8.07 2.22
N ALA A 114 -4.36 7.28 1.95
CA ALA A 114 -4.07 6.04 2.68
C ALA A 114 -3.50 6.33 4.09
N PRO A 115 -3.84 5.51 5.11
CA PRO A 115 -3.52 5.79 6.53
C PRO A 115 -2.02 5.90 6.85
N ALA A 116 -1.15 5.26 6.10
CA ALA A 116 0.30 5.35 6.29
C ALA A 116 0.90 6.70 5.82
N VAL A 117 0.19 7.48 4.99
CA VAL A 117 0.63 8.80 4.55
C VAL A 117 0.56 9.80 5.71
N PRO A 118 -0.60 10.02 6.35
CA PRO A 118 -0.67 10.92 7.50
C PRO A 118 0.14 10.41 8.70
N ALA A 119 0.29 9.10 8.90
CA ALA A 119 1.17 8.57 9.95
C ALA A 119 2.64 8.98 9.73
N THR A 120 3.09 8.99 8.49
CA THR A 120 4.44 9.44 8.14
C THR A 120 4.59 10.94 8.33
N ILE A 121 3.66 11.75 7.84
CA ILE A 121 3.68 13.20 8.02
C ILE A 121 3.64 13.55 9.51
N ALA A 122 2.77 12.90 10.30
CA ALA A 122 2.71 13.12 11.75
C ALA A 122 4.05 12.84 12.45
N ALA A 123 4.78 11.80 12.01
CA ALA A 123 6.11 11.50 12.55
C ALA A 123 7.15 12.57 12.16
N GLU A 124 7.12 13.05 10.91
CA GLU A 124 8.07 14.03 10.38
C GLU A 124 7.91 15.42 11.05
N ILE A 125 6.68 15.85 11.34
CA ILE A 125 6.39 17.18 11.92
C ILE A 125 6.01 17.14 13.41
N GLY A 126 6.12 15.98 14.05
CA GLY A 126 5.96 15.84 15.51
C GLY A 126 4.52 15.88 16.04
N LEU A 127 3.50 15.57 15.23
CA LEU A 127 2.11 15.48 15.68
C LEU A 127 1.87 14.23 16.54
N ARG A 128 0.81 14.23 17.34
CA ARG A 128 0.47 13.12 18.25
C ARG A 128 0.14 11.83 17.53
N ASP A 129 -0.70 11.92 16.48
CA ASP A 129 -1.19 10.77 15.75
C ASP A 129 -1.49 11.09 14.26
N ALA A 130 -1.81 10.06 13.51
CA ALA A 130 -2.08 10.16 12.08
C ALA A 130 -3.35 10.98 11.77
N THR A 131 -4.33 11.04 12.67
CA THR A 131 -5.60 11.76 12.41
C THR A 131 -5.37 13.27 12.34
N GLU A 132 -4.49 13.80 13.19
CA GLU A 132 -4.12 15.21 13.14
C GLU A 132 -3.45 15.58 11.81
N ALA A 133 -2.54 14.76 11.32
CA ALA A 133 -1.90 14.98 10.02
C ALA A 133 -2.89 14.83 8.85
N LEU A 134 -3.86 13.90 8.94
CA LEU A 134 -4.87 13.72 7.92
C LEU A 134 -5.68 14.98 7.68
N SER A 135 -6.11 15.66 8.75
CA SER A 135 -6.85 16.93 8.65
C SER A 135 -5.99 18.07 8.07
N LEU A 136 -4.68 18.10 8.37
CA LEU A 136 -3.74 19.05 7.76
C LEU A 136 -3.59 18.81 6.26
N ILE A 137 -3.39 17.55 5.86
CA ILE A 137 -3.26 17.19 4.46
C ILE A 137 -4.56 17.53 3.71
N ALA A 138 -5.73 17.24 4.30
CA ALA A 138 -7.02 17.60 3.71
C ALA A 138 -7.14 19.10 3.45
N GLY A 139 -6.75 19.93 4.43
CA GLY A 139 -6.76 21.38 4.27
C GLY A 139 -5.77 21.88 3.21
N ALA A 140 -4.56 21.33 3.18
CA ALA A 140 -3.56 21.68 2.15
C ALA A 140 -4.06 21.31 0.73
N LEU A 141 -4.67 20.14 0.57
CA LEU A 141 -5.23 19.71 -0.71
C LEU A 141 -6.38 20.62 -1.18
N ARG A 142 -7.25 21.06 -0.25
CA ARG A 142 -8.31 22.03 -0.58
C ARG A 142 -7.75 23.36 -1.02
N GLN A 143 -6.68 23.85 -0.39
CA GLN A 143 -6.04 25.11 -0.78
C GLN A 143 -5.46 25.08 -2.19
N ILE A 144 -5.01 23.92 -2.68
CA ILE A 144 -4.51 23.78 -4.05
C ILE A 144 -5.58 23.38 -5.07
N GLY A 145 -6.85 23.24 -4.66
CA GLY A 145 -7.98 23.09 -5.55
C GLY A 145 -8.65 21.72 -5.58
N PHE A 146 -8.30 20.77 -4.70
CA PHE A 146 -9.10 19.54 -4.56
C PHE A 146 -10.46 19.86 -3.96
N GLU A 147 -11.52 19.42 -4.64
CA GLU A 147 -12.91 19.71 -4.23
C GLU A 147 -13.44 18.74 -3.19
N LYS A 148 -12.95 17.48 -3.21
CA LYS A 148 -13.28 16.46 -2.22
C LYS A 148 -12.03 15.73 -1.76
N VAL A 149 -11.98 15.45 -0.47
CA VAL A 149 -10.89 14.70 0.15
C VAL A 149 -11.45 13.62 1.05
N TYR A 150 -11.08 12.37 0.79
CA TYR A 150 -11.60 11.17 1.43
C TYR A 150 -10.52 10.42 2.22
N ASP A 151 -10.93 9.69 3.26
CA ASP A 151 -10.06 8.77 4.01
C ASP A 151 -10.16 7.36 3.43
N THR A 152 -9.07 6.84 2.86
CA THR A 152 -9.01 5.44 2.40
C THR A 152 -9.20 4.44 3.56
N SER A 153 -9.03 4.87 4.82
CA SER A 153 -9.32 4.02 5.98
C SER A 153 -10.80 3.63 6.06
N PHE A 154 -11.72 4.44 5.52
CA PHE A 154 -13.12 4.06 5.36
C PHE A 154 -13.28 2.82 4.47
N THR A 155 -12.62 2.81 3.32
CA THR A 155 -12.67 1.65 2.42
C THR A 155 -11.79 0.50 2.91
N ALA A 156 -10.86 0.75 3.83
CA ALA A 156 -10.22 -0.32 4.58
C ALA A 156 -11.22 -1.02 5.51
N ASP A 157 -12.16 -0.28 6.14
CA ASP A 157 -13.26 -0.91 6.89
C ASP A 157 -14.12 -1.80 5.99
N LEU A 158 -14.41 -1.39 4.73
CA LEU A 158 -15.10 -2.26 3.76
C LEU A 158 -14.28 -3.51 3.42
N THR A 159 -12.97 -3.37 3.21
CA THR A 159 -12.09 -4.53 2.98
C THR A 159 -12.11 -5.47 4.17
N VAL A 160 -12.12 -4.95 5.41
CA VAL A 160 -12.23 -5.76 6.63
C VAL A 160 -13.53 -6.54 6.67
N MET A 161 -14.66 -5.90 6.32
CA MET A 161 -15.96 -6.57 6.31
C MET A 161 -15.97 -7.74 5.32
N GLU A 162 -15.47 -7.53 4.09
CA GLU A 162 -15.43 -8.57 3.06
C GLU A 162 -14.39 -9.67 3.38
N GLU A 163 -13.16 -9.33 3.80
CA GLU A 163 -12.14 -10.31 4.16
C GLU A 163 -12.51 -11.15 5.39
N ALA A 164 -13.13 -10.53 6.40
CA ALA A 164 -13.62 -11.25 7.56
C ALA A 164 -14.75 -12.22 7.18
N HIS A 165 -15.68 -11.79 6.32
CA HIS A 165 -16.73 -12.66 5.79
C HIS A 165 -16.13 -13.83 5.01
N GLU A 166 -15.20 -13.56 4.08
CA GLU A 166 -14.53 -14.60 3.29
C GLU A 166 -13.77 -15.59 4.18
N LEU A 167 -13.06 -15.11 5.22
CA LEU A 167 -12.38 -15.96 6.19
C LEU A 167 -13.37 -16.87 6.93
N VAL A 168 -14.44 -16.30 7.49
CA VAL A 168 -15.47 -17.06 8.20
C VAL A 168 -16.12 -18.09 7.27
N HIS A 169 -16.42 -17.72 6.03
CA HIS A 169 -16.98 -18.63 5.04
C HIS A 169 -16.03 -19.80 4.73
N ARG A 170 -14.73 -19.53 4.48
CA ARG A 170 -13.73 -20.59 4.25
C ARG A 170 -13.57 -21.53 5.45
N LEU A 171 -13.66 -21.01 6.65
CA LEU A 171 -13.56 -21.81 7.89
C LEU A 171 -14.79 -22.67 8.15
N THR A 172 -16.00 -22.20 7.79
CA THR A 172 -17.27 -22.88 8.12
C THR A 172 -17.78 -23.76 7.00
N HIS A 173 -17.61 -23.36 5.75
CA HIS A 173 -18.13 -24.08 4.58
C HIS A 173 -17.04 -24.78 3.77
N GLY A 174 -15.78 -24.60 4.14
CA GLY A 174 -14.62 -25.10 3.41
C GLY A 174 -14.15 -24.13 2.33
N GLY A 175 -12.83 -24.13 2.09
CA GLY A 175 -12.17 -23.29 1.12
C GLY A 175 -10.66 -23.42 1.22
N PRO A 176 -9.89 -22.83 0.28
CA PRO A 176 -8.43 -22.91 0.32
C PRO A 176 -7.88 -22.20 1.55
N LEU A 177 -7.10 -22.93 2.34
CA LEU A 177 -6.31 -22.40 3.46
C LEU A 177 -4.82 -22.72 3.23
N PRO A 178 -3.88 -21.88 3.72
CA PRO A 178 -4.15 -20.62 4.41
C PRO A 178 -4.83 -19.61 3.49
N MET A 179 -5.67 -18.75 4.06
CA MET A 179 -6.13 -17.54 3.36
C MET A 179 -5.08 -16.43 3.52
N PHE A 180 -4.72 -15.76 2.44
CA PHE A 180 -3.81 -14.60 2.46
C PHE A 180 -4.58 -13.31 2.23
N THR A 181 -4.21 -12.25 2.95
CA THR A 181 -4.70 -10.90 2.65
C THR A 181 -4.22 -10.44 1.27
N SER A 182 -4.99 -9.61 0.57
CA SER A 182 -4.74 -9.20 -0.82
C SER A 182 -4.57 -7.69 -1.03
N CYS A 183 -4.57 -6.88 0.02
CA CYS A 183 -4.49 -5.42 -0.08
C CYS A 183 -3.15 -4.87 -0.57
N SER A 184 -2.09 -5.72 -0.66
CA SER A 184 -0.73 -5.34 -1.07
C SER A 184 -0.47 -5.74 -2.54
N PRO A 185 -0.49 -4.80 -3.52
CA PRO A 185 -0.41 -5.16 -4.95
C PRO A 185 0.94 -5.77 -5.35
N ALA A 186 2.03 -5.41 -4.70
CA ALA A 186 3.31 -6.06 -4.98
C ALA A 186 3.37 -7.51 -4.46
N TRP A 187 2.63 -7.85 -3.40
CA TRP A 187 2.44 -9.21 -2.93
C TRP A 187 1.59 -10.01 -3.91
N VAL A 188 0.45 -9.47 -4.31
CA VAL A 188 -0.43 -10.13 -5.30
C VAL A 188 0.34 -10.44 -6.57
N ARG A 189 1.06 -9.44 -7.14
CA ARG A 189 1.89 -9.64 -8.32
C ARG A 189 3.02 -10.64 -8.09
N PHE A 190 3.59 -10.70 -6.88
CA PHE A 190 4.58 -11.72 -6.52
C PHE A 190 3.98 -13.13 -6.59
N VAL A 191 2.77 -13.32 -6.07
CA VAL A 191 2.07 -14.62 -6.17
C VAL A 191 1.79 -14.97 -7.61
N GLU A 192 1.23 -14.05 -8.39
CA GLU A 192 0.92 -14.25 -9.81
C GLU A 192 2.15 -14.63 -10.67
N LEU A 193 3.36 -14.09 -10.34
CA LEU A 193 4.59 -14.32 -11.09
C LEU A 193 5.42 -15.51 -10.58
N HIS A 194 5.47 -15.73 -9.27
CA HIS A 194 6.46 -16.63 -8.67
C HIS A 194 5.86 -17.78 -7.88
N LYS A 195 4.59 -17.71 -7.50
CA LYS A 195 3.90 -18.69 -6.67
C LYS A 195 2.44 -18.89 -7.09
N PRO A 196 2.15 -19.12 -8.39
CA PRO A 196 0.77 -19.14 -8.90
C PRO A 196 -0.12 -20.22 -8.26
N ASN A 197 0.48 -21.25 -7.68
CA ASN A 197 -0.24 -22.29 -6.92
C ASN A 197 -1.02 -21.72 -5.71
N PHE A 198 -0.60 -20.55 -5.19
CA PHE A 198 -1.27 -19.88 -4.08
C PHE A 198 -2.31 -18.83 -4.52
N ILE A 199 -2.57 -18.67 -5.82
CA ILE A 199 -3.63 -17.75 -6.29
C ILE A 199 -4.99 -18.07 -5.66
N PRO A 200 -5.44 -19.35 -5.55
CA PRO A 200 -6.71 -19.67 -4.89
C PRO A 200 -6.75 -19.32 -3.38
N ASN A 201 -5.59 -19.18 -2.78
CA ASN A 201 -5.44 -18.84 -1.36
C ASN A 201 -5.53 -17.34 -1.08
N LEU A 202 -5.36 -16.47 -2.09
CA LEU A 202 -5.52 -15.02 -1.92
C LEU A 202 -6.97 -14.71 -1.59
N SER A 203 -7.20 -13.73 -0.72
CA SER A 203 -8.50 -13.09 -0.60
C SER A 203 -8.89 -12.46 -1.93
N THR A 204 -10.13 -12.62 -2.34
CA THR A 204 -10.63 -12.03 -3.60
C THR A 204 -10.94 -10.54 -3.46
N CYS A 205 -10.88 -9.97 -2.26
CA CYS A 205 -11.17 -8.58 -1.99
C CYS A 205 -10.26 -7.62 -2.75
N LYS A 206 -10.83 -6.59 -3.35
CA LYS A 206 -10.09 -5.44 -3.84
C LYS A 206 -9.36 -4.77 -2.67
N SER A 207 -8.25 -4.11 -2.95
CA SER A 207 -7.60 -3.27 -1.94
C SER A 207 -8.46 -2.04 -1.59
N PRO A 208 -8.26 -1.43 -0.41
CA PRO A 208 -8.97 -0.19 -0.04
C PRO A 208 -8.86 0.90 -1.10
N GLN A 209 -7.71 1.06 -1.76
CA GLN A 209 -7.54 1.99 -2.87
C GLN A 209 -8.51 1.70 -4.02
N GLN A 210 -8.62 0.44 -4.42
CA GLN A 210 -9.50 0.03 -5.53
C GLN A 210 -10.97 0.16 -5.15
N MET A 211 -11.35 -0.25 -3.92
CA MET A 211 -12.72 -0.09 -3.44
C MET A 211 -13.15 1.38 -3.44
N ALA A 212 -12.30 2.28 -2.91
CA ALA A 212 -12.54 3.71 -2.96
C ALA A 212 -12.68 4.22 -4.40
N ALA A 213 -11.78 3.83 -5.30
CA ALA A 213 -11.80 4.25 -6.69
C ALA A 213 -13.09 3.80 -7.40
N THR A 214 -13.47 2.53 -7.25
CA THR A 214 -14.72 2.00 -7.82
C THR A 214 -15.96 2.76 -7.32
N LEU A 215 -16.02 3.04 -6.00
CA LEU A 215 -17.16 3.75 -5.40
C LEU A 215 -17.18 5.25 -5.78
N ILE A 216 -16.02 5.90 -5.85
CA ILE A 216 -15.90 7.30 -6.29
C ILE A 216 -16.31 7.43 -7.76
N LYS A 217 -15.87 6.52 -8.63
CA LYS A 217 -16.18 6.54 -10.06
C LYS A 217 -17.67 6.36 -10.35
N LYS A 218 -18.40 5.59 -9.51
CA LYS A 218 -19.86 5.44 -9.61
C LYS A 218 -20.64 6.70 -9.24
N ARG A 219 -20.02 7.66 -8.55
CA ARG A 219 -20.66 8.93 -8.20
C ARG A 219 -20.72 9.82 -9.44
N THR A 220 -21.86 10.46 -9.65
CA THR A 220 -21.95 11.56 -10.62
C THR A 220 -21.47 12.84 -9.95
N ALA A 221 -20.58 13.56 -10.58
CA ALA A 221 -20.21 14.91 -10.12
C ALA A 221 -21.48 15.78 -10.03
N GLY A 222 -21.61 16.52 -8.92
CA GLY A 222 -22.84 17.25 -8.59
C GLY A 222 -23.29 18.30 -9.61
N ASN A 223 -22.43 18.64 -10.55
CA ASN A 223 -22.63 19.62 -11.63
C ASN A 223 -22.46 19.03 -13.04
N GLY A 224 -22.42 17.70 -13.19
CA GLY A 224 -22.23 17.02 -14.48
C GLY A 224 -20.79 16.98 -14.98
N ARG A 225 -19.83 17.51 -14.23
CA ARG A 225 -18.40 17.42 -14.59
C ARG A 225 -17.86 15.99 -14.41
N ARG A 226 -16.78 15.66 -15.14
CA ARG A 226 -16.06 14.39 -14.96
C ARG A 226 -15.27 14.40 -13.65
N ILE A 227 -15.36 13.37 -12.86
CA ILE A 227 -14.51 13.18 -11.69
C ILE A 227 -13.10 12.76 -12.16
N PHE A 228 -12.07 13.47 -11.68
CA PHE A 228 -10.67 13.10 -11.78
C PHE A 228 -10.21 12.63 -10.39
N SER A 229 -10.02 11.33 -10.25
CA SER A 229 -9.75 10.68 -8.97
C SER A 229 -8.25 10.48 -8.75
N VAL A 230 -7.74 10.98 -7.62
CA VAL A 230 -6.34 10.90 -7.22
C VAL A 230 -6.22 10.08 -5.94
N ALA A 231 -5.34 9.06 -5.93
CA ALA A 231 -5.00 8.34 -4.71
C ALA A 231 -3.64 8.79 -4.17
N ILE A 232 -3.57 9.14 -2.89
CA ILE A 232 -2.34 9.51 -2.20
C ILE A 232 -1.90 8.33 -1.34
N MET A 233 -0.81 7.66 -1.77
CA MET A 233 -0.43 6.34 -1.31
C MET A 233 1.03 6.27 -0.84
N PRO A 234 1.38 5.42 0.14
CA PRO A 234 2.78 5.23 0.56
C PRO A 234 3.58 4.33 -0.40
N CYS A 235 2.99 3.90 -1.51
CA CYS A 235 3.40 2.71 -2.26
C CYS A 235 3.51 3.00 -3.77
N THR A 236 4.61 2.58 -4.40
CA THR A 236 4.78 2.70 -5.86
C THR A 236 3.98 1.63 -6.62
N ALA A 237 3.80 0.41 -6.05
CA ALA A 237 3.00 -0.63 -6.68
C ALA A 237 1.51 -0.26 -6.83
N LYS A 238 1.02 0.69 -6.04
CA LYS A 238 -0.34 1.24 -6.18
C LYS A 238 -0.56 1.98 -7.52
N LYS A 239 0.50 2.49 -8.14
CA LYS A 239 0.45 3.04 -9.50
C LYS A 239 0.17 1.96 -10.55
N HIS A 240 0.78 0.80 -10.40
CA HIS A 240 0.52 -0.35 -11.26
C HIS A 240 -0.90 -0.89 -11.06
N GLU A 241 -1.33 -1.04 -9.81
CA GLU A 241 -2.69 -1.46 -9.47
C GLU A 241 -3.76 -0.54 -10.09
N ALA A 242 -3.53 0.78 -10.09
CA ALA A 242 -4.43 1.75 -10.71
C ALA A 242 -4.57 1.54 -12.22
N VAL A 243 -3.46 1.25 -12.90
CA VAL A 243 -3.47 0.95 -14.34
C VAL A 243 -4.21 -0.35 -14.65
N GLU A 244 -4.04 -1.39 -13.82
CA GLU A 244 -4.72 -2.69 -14.03
C GLU A 244 -6.24 -2.60 -13.86
N VAL A 245 -6.72 -1.81 -12.90
CA VAL A 245 -8.16 -1.73 -12.58
C VAL A 245 -8.86 -0.63 -13.38
N GLY A 246 -8.14 0.45 -13.72
CA GLY A 246 -8.66 1.52 -14.57
C GLY A 246 -9.69 2.44 -13.90
N ASP A 247 -9.84 2.38 -12.58
CA ASP A 247 -10.80 3.20 -11.83
C ASP A 247 -10.19 4.48 -11.23
N LEU A 248 -8.87 4.66 -11.33
CA LEU A 248 -8.13 5.83 -10.87
C LEU A 248 -7.47 6.57 -12.02
N ASP A 249 -7.51 7.89 -11.99
CA ASP A 249 -6.83 8.73 -12.96
C ASP A 249 -5.36 8.94 -12.60
N ALA A 250 -5.03 9.12 -11.32
CA ALA A 250 -3.64 9.31 -10.87
C ALA A 250 -3.36 8.72 -9.47
N VAL A 251 -2.10 8.34 -9.23
CA VAL A 251 -1.61 7.96 -7.91
C VAL A 251 -0.37 8.77 -7.57
N LEU A 252 -0.43 9.52 -6.48
CA LEU A 252 0.70 10.24 -5.88
C LEU A 252 1.27 9.44 -4.71
N THR A 253 2.59 9.30 -4.66
CA THR A 253 3.26 8.80 -3.46
C THR A 253 3.32 9.88 -2.37
N THR A 254 3.69 9.52 -1.14
CA THR A 254 3.91 10.50 -0.07
C THR A 254 4.96 11.55 -0.48
N ARG A 255 6.01 11.15 -1.20
CA ARG A 255 7.03 12.10 -1.70
C ARG A 255 6.47 13.01 -2.78
N GLU A 256 5.63 12.49 -3.67
CA GLU A 256 4.98 13.29 -4.73
C GLU A 256 3.97 14.28 -4.12
N LEU A 257 3.22 13.89 -3.07
CA LEU A 257 2.36 14.81 -2.34
C LEU A 257 3.16 16.03 -1.83
N VAL A 258 4.30 15.79 -1.15
CA VAL A 258 5.13 16.88 -0.63
C VAL A 258 5.62 17.78 -1.77
N ARG A 259 6.13 17.20 -2.88
CA ARG A 259 6.57 17.99 -4.04
C ARG A 259 5.43 18.77 -4.70
N LEU A 260 4.23 18.19 -4.77
CA LEU A 260 3.07 18.89 -5.30
C LEU A 260 2.71 20.11 -4.42
N LEU A 261 2.70 19.93 -3.10
CA LEU A 261 2.44 21.04 -2.15
C LEU A 261 3.53 22.11 -2.25
N ASP A 262 4.80 21.72 -2.31
CA ASP A 262 5.94 22.64 -2.50
C ASP A 262 5.79 23.45 -3.81
N HIS A 263 5.32 22.81 -4.88
CA HIS A 263 5.05 23.49 -6.16
C HIS A 263 4.03 24.64 -6.03
N TYR A 264 3.04 24.46 -5.15
CA TYR A 264 2.03 25.49 -4.81
C TYR A 264 2.47 26.42 -3.65
N GLY A 265 3.71 26.30 -3.19
CA GLY A 265 4.25 27.14 -2.10
C GLY A 265 3.70 26.79 -0.72
N LEU A 266 3.15 25.56 -0.53
CA LEU A 266 2.59 25.11 0.73
C LEU A 266 3.53 24.13 1.43
N ALA A 267 3.84 24.40 2.69
CA ALA A 267 4.56 23.49 3.58
C ALA A 267 3.62 22.95 4.66
N LEU A 268 3.64 21.63 4.87
CA LEU A 268 2.90 21.01 5.96
C LEU A 268 3.58 21.36 7.30
N SER A 269 2.88 22.07 8.16
CA SER A 269 3.30 22.45 9.50
C SER A 269 2.12 22.28 10.46
N ASP A 270 2.37 22.26 11.77
CA ASP A 270 1.30 22.20 12.78
C ASP A 270 0.57 23.55 12.89
N ASP A 271 -0.10 23.93 11.81
CA ASP A 271 -0.98 25.11 11.76
C ASP A 271 -2.44 24.66 11.80
N SER A 272 -3.12 25.03 12.88
CA SER A 272 -4.55 24.73 13.06
C SER A 272 -5.44 25.36 11.98
N LYS A 273 -5.03 26.48 11.36
CA LYS A 273 -5.78 27.16 10.29
C LYS A 273 -5.75 26.38 8.97
N MET A 274 -4.78 25.50 8.80
CA MET A 274 -4.68 24.66 7.61
C MET A 274 -5.61 23.43 7.70
N ARG A 275 -6.09 23.06 8.88
CA ARG A 275 -6.89 21.86 9.09
C ARG A 275 -8.26 21.96 8.46
N ALA A 276 -8.69 20.87 7.78
CA ALA A 276 -10.03 20.74 7.21
C ALA A 276 -10.63 19.37 7.52
N GLU A 277 -11.95 19.31 7.50
CA GLU A 277 -12.69 18.05 7.60
C GLU A 277 -12.66 17.30 6.28
N LEU A 278 -12.83 15.99 6.36
CA LEU A 278 -12.97 15.09 5.22
C LEU A 278 -14.41 15.08 4.70
N ASP A 279 -14.61 14.63 3.47
CA ASP A 279 -15.89 14.62 2.81
C ASP A 279 -16.66 13.32 3.02
N SER A 280 -17.96 13.43 3.28
CA SER A 280 -18.88 12.30 3.26
C SER A 280 -19.03 11.75 1.83
N PRO A 281 -19.32 10.43 1.65
CA PRO A 281 -19.58 9.46 2.72
C PRO A 281 -18.32 8.82 3.31
N PHE A 282 -17.11 9.09 2.80
CA PHE A 282 -15.86 8.40 3.16
C PHE A 282 -15.01 9.20 4.15
N ALA A 283 -15.65 9.90 5.08
CA ALA A 283 -14.97 10.73 6.08
C ALA A 283 -14.69 9.98 7.39
N GLU A 284 -15.57 9.04 7.77
CA GLU A 284 -15.51 8.37 9.06
C GLU A 284 -14.94 6.96 8.92
N ALA A 285 -13.84 6.69 9.60
CA ALA A 285 -13.19 5.39 9.61
C ALA A 285 -12.97 4.90 11.03
N SER A 286 -13.01 3.58 11.22
CA SER A 286 -12.69 2.95 12.48
C SER A 286 -11.19 2.94 12.76
N GLY A 287 -10.80 2.62 14.00
CA GLY A 287 -9.42 2.33 14.36
C GLY A 287 -8.87 1.15 13.54
N ALA A 288 -9.70 0.12 13.29
CA ALA A 288 -9.34 -1.04 12.48
C ALA A 288 -8.90 -0.63 11.06
N GLY A 289 -9.66 0.23 10.36
CA GLY A 289 -9.28 0.72 9.04
C GLY A 289 -7.95 1.49 9.04
N ARG A 290 -7.66 2.23 10.10
CA ARG A 290 -6.39 2.97 10.25
C ARG A 290 -5.19 2.08 10.47
N LEU A 291 -5.37 0.91 11.13
CA LEU A 291 -4.30 -0.07 11.34
C LEU A 291 -3.70 -0.63 10.04
N PHE A 292 -4.39 -0.55 8.89
CA PHE A 292 -3.88 -0.99 7.59
C PHE A 292 -2.54 -0.36 7.17
N GLY A 293 -2.16 0.74 7.77
CA GLY A 293 -0.87 1.38 7.54
C GLY A 293 0.33 0.61 8.09
N GLY A 294 0.15 -0.26 9.08
CA GLY A 294 1.18 -1.04 9.78
C GLY A 294 1.10 -2.54 9.52
N SER A 295 2.21 -3.24 9.70
CA SER A 295 2.25 -4.70 9.64
C SER A 295 1.55 -5.32 10.84
N GLY A 296 0.66 -6.26 10.62
CA GLY A 296 -0.23 -6.89 11.60
C GLY A 296 -1.62 -6.24 11.67
N GLY A 297 -1.75 -5.02 11.10
CA GLY A 297 -2.97 -4.24 11.24
C GLY A 297 -4.16 -4.75 10.44
N VAL A 298 -3.92 -5.31 9.25
CA VAL A 298 -5.00 -5.91 8.44
C VAL A 298 -5.54 -7.15 9.11
N LEU A 299 -4.64 -8.03 9.56
CA LEU A 299 -5.02 -9.26 10.24
C LEU A 299 -5.73 -8.96 11.57
N GLU A 300 -5.25 -8.00 12.36
CA GLU A 300 -5.92 -7.57 13.59
C GLU A 300 -7.34 -7.07 13.31
N ALA A 301 -7.50 -6.22 12.29
CA ALA A 301 -8.79 -5.68 11.90
C ALA A 301 -9.76 -6.77 11.45
N ALA A 302 -9.31 -7.68 10.58
CA ALA A 302 -10.12 -8.81 10.10
C ALA A 302 -10.53 -9.76 11.22
N LEU A 303 -9.62 -10.07 12.16
CA LEU A 303 -9.95 -10.91 13.32
C LEU A 303 -11.00 -10.28 14.23
N ARG A 304 -10.93 -8.96 14.49
CA ARG A 304 -11.96 -8.26 15.28
C ARG A 304 -13.36 -8.43 14.68
N THR A 305 -13.47 -8.31 13.36
CA THR A 305 -14.75 -8.41 12.66
C THR A 305 -15.19 -9.87 12.47
N ALA A 306 -14.27 -10.79 12.18
CA ALA A 306 -14.58 -12.22 12.11
C ALA A 306 -15.09 -12.77 13.45
N ALA A 307 -14.52 -12.35 14.59
CA ALA A 307 -15.02 -12.71 15.91
C ALA A 307 -16.47 -12.23 16.10
N HIS A 308 -16.78 -10.98 15.74
CA HIS A 308 -18.13 -10.44 15.79
C HIS A 308 -19.12 -11.24 14.93
N MET A 309 -18.75 -11.58 13.69
CA MET A 309 -19.60 -12.38 12.79
C MET A 309 -19.90 -13.79 13.35
N LEU A 310 -19.02 -14.31 14.21
CA LEU A 310 -19.20 -15.57 14.92
C LEU A 310 -19.91 -15.42 16.29
N GLY A 311 -20.39 -14.22 16.63
CA GLY A 311 -21.03 -13.92 17.91
C GLY A 311 -20.06 -13.91 19.11
N LEU A 312 -18.76 -13.68 18.87
CA LEU A 312 -17.70 -13.67 19.87
C LEU A 312 -17.25 -12.23 20.20
N PRO A 313 -16.61 -12.01 21.36
CA PRO A 313 -16.02 -10.72 21.68
C PRO A 313 -14.97 -10.31 20.66
N SER A 314 -15.02 -9.07 20.17
CA SER A 314 -14.08 -8.50 19.19
C SER A 314 -12.76 -8.01 19.79
N ALA A 315 -12.62 -8.03 21.12
CA ALA A 315 -11.42 -7.62 21.82
C ALA A 315 -10.51 -8.85 22.13
N PHE A 316 -9.23 -8.70 21.80
CA PHE A 316 -8.23 -9.74 22.05
C PHE A 316 -7.30 -9.38 23.20
N GLY A 317 -6.88 -10.37 23.95
CA GLY A 317 -5.92 -10.22 25.05
C GLY A 317 -4.47 -10.01 24.55
N PRO A 318 -3.55 -9.73 25.50
CA PRO A 318 -2.14 -9.48 25.20
C PRO A 318 -1.44 -10.62 24.42
N SER A 319 -1.85 -11.86 24.62
CA SER A 319 -1.30 -13.03 23.89
C SER A 319 -1.51 -12.98 22.37
N VAL A 320 -2.54 -12.28 21.91
CA VAL A 320 -2.84 -12.04 20.49
C VAL A 320 -2.29 -10.69 20.03
N ILE A 321 -2.55 -9.63 20.79
CA ILE A 321 -2.18 -8.26 20.40
C ILE A 321 -0.65 -8.06 20.40
N SER A 322 0.07 -8.66 21.34
CA SER A 322 1.53 -8.48 21.42
C SER A 322 2.28 -9.01 20.19
N PRO A 323 2.05 -10.24 19.69
CA PRO A 323 2.63 -10.70 18.44
C PRO A 323 2.18 -9.86 17.23
N LEU A 324 0.89 -9.49 17.16
CA LEU A 324 0.36 -8.68 16.05
C LEU A 324 1.09 -7.35 15.90
N ARG A 325 1.44 -6.71 17.00
CA ARG A 325 2.04 -5.38 17.05
C ARG A 325 3.55 -5.37 17.25
N SER A 326 4.22 -6.54 17.21
CA SER A 326 5.67 -6.64 17.36
C SER A 326 6.41 -6.18 16.08
N ASP A 327 7.72 -5.93 16.20
CA ASP A 327 8.58 -5.47 15.11
C ASP A 327 9.19 -6.60 14.28
N GLU A 328 9.01 -7.86 14.70
CA GLU A 328 9.51 -9.00 13.97
C GLU A 328 8.91 -9.10 12.58
N ARG A 329 9.72 -9.48 11.60
CA ARG A 329 9.30 -9.57 10.19
C ARG A 329 8.43 -10.78 9.89
N ILE A 330 8.56 -11.85 10.66
CA ILE A 330 7.70 -13.04 10.62
C ILE A 330 7.20 -13.30 12.03
N ARG A 331 5.90 -13.39 12.19
CA ARG A 331 5.24 -13.67 13.46
C ARG A 331 4.18 -14.72 13.24
N THR A 332 4.17 -15.75 14.08
CA THR A 332 3.13 -16.77 14.07
C THR A 332 2.55 -16.92 15.49
N PHE A 333 1.26 -17.06 15.57
CA PHE A 333 0.55 -17.18 16.84
C PHE A 333 -0.81 -17.83 16.61
N THR A 334 -1.45 -18.27 17.70
CA THR A 334 -2.77 -18.90 17.65
C THR A 334 -3.80 -17.97 18.28
N VAL A 335 -4.99 -17.93 17.68
CA VAL A 335 -6.15 -17.16 18.15
C VAL A 335 -7.30 -18.13 18.37
N ALA A 336 -7.89 -18.11 19.56
CA ALA A 336 -9.13 -18.83 19.82
C ALA A 336 -10.32 -18.05 19.23
N LEU A 337 -11.04 -18.67 18.30
CA LEU A 337 -12.30 -18.18 17.75
C LEU A 337 -13.42 -19.19 18.07
N GLY A 338 -14.06 -19.02 19.24
CA GLY A 338 -14.99 -20.00 19.79
C GLY A 338 -14.30 -21.32 20.09
N ASP A 339 -14.82 -22.41 19.53
CA ASP A 339 -14.27 -23.76 19.69
C ASP A 339 -13.11 -24.07 18.73
N ARG A 340 -12.69 -23.11 17.91
CA ARG A 340 -11.62 -23.29 16.95
C ARG A 340 -10.36 -22.51 17.34
N GLU A 341 -9.21 -23.14 17.14
CA GLU A 341 -7.91 -22.49 17.17
C GLU A 341 -7.49 -22.12 15.76
N LEU A 342 -7.35 -20.80 15.49
CA LEU A 342 -6.89 -20.27 14.22
C LEU A 342 -5.38 -19.98 14.30
N ARG A 343 -4.60 -20.62 13.46
CA ARG A 343 -3.15 -20.39 13.36
C ARG A 343 -2.89 -19.23 12.41
N CYS A 344 -2.41 -18.13 12.94
CA CYS A 344 -2.22 -16.89 12.22
C CYS A 344 -0.74 -16.64 11.92
N GLY A 345 -0.49 -15.95 10.78
CA GLY A 345 0.82 -15.47 10.38
C GLY A 345 0.80 -14.01 9.97
N VAL A 346 1.84 -13.27 10.34
CA VAL A 346 2.08 -11.91 9.83
C VAL A 346 3.48 -11.86 9.26
N VAL A 347 3.59 -11.39 8.01
CA VAL A 347 4.86 -11.31 7.29
C VAL A 347 5.06 -9.91 6.70
N SER A 348 6.24 -9.33 6.88
CA SER A 348 6.61 -8.05 6.26
C SER A 348 7.93 -8.15 5.50
N GLY A 349 7.86 -7.90 4.19
CA GLY A 349 8.95 -8.08 3.22
C GLY A 349 8.76 -9.34 2.38
N LEU A 350 8.93 -9.22 1.04
CA LEU A 350 8.65 -10.33 0.12
C LEU A 350 9.66 -11.47 0.22
N GLY A 351 10.91 -11.20 0.57
CA GLY A 351 11.89 -12.26 0.84
C GLY A 351 11.47 -13.16 2.01
N GLN A 352 10.89 -12.55 3.05
CA GLN A 352 10.33 -13.28 4.19
C GLN A 352 9.06 -14.05 3.80
N ALA A 353 8.21 -13.45 2.95
CA ALA A 353 7.03 -14.12 2.43
C ALA A 353 7.41 -15.35 1.60
N ARG A 354 8.42 -15.24 0.71
CA ARG A 354 8.96 -16.38 -0.05
C ARG A 354 9.40 -17.52 0.89
N ALA A 355 10.19 -17.20 1.90
CA ALA A 355 10.69 -18.19 2.86
C ALA A 355 9.55 -18.88 3.64
N LEU A 356 8.49 -18.15 3.99
CA LEU A 356 7.31 -18.72 4.63
C LEU A 356 6.55 -19.66 3.68
N LEU A 357 6.32 -19.23 2.42
CA LEU A 357 5.64 -20.05 1.43
C LEU A 357 6.40 -21.35 1.15
N ASP A 358 7.73 -21.30 1.05
CA ASP A 358 8.57 -22.48 0.85
C ASP A 358 8.42 -23.48 2.01
N GLN A 359 8.23 -23.00 3.26
CA GLN A 359 7.97 -23.86 4.42
C GLN A 359 6.56 -24.46 4.37
N ILE A 360 5.56 -23.70 3.92
CA ILE A 360 4.17 -24.19 3.77
C ILE A 360 4.13 -25.25 2.66
N GLU A 361 4.73 -25.00 1.49
CA GLU A 361 4.81 -25.96 0.38
C GLU A 361 5.54 -27.27 0.79
N ALA A 362 6.59 -27.14 1.61
CA ALA A 362 7.31 -28.29 2.14
C ALA A 362 6.55 -29.05 3.26
N GLY A 363 5.35 -28.62 3.63
CA GLY A 363 4.57 -29.20 4.73
C GLY A 363 5.19 -29.01 6.12
N LYS A 364 6.18 -28.12 6.26
CA LYS A 364 6.86 -27.83 7.53
C LYS A 364 6.13 -26.83 8.41
N MET A 365 5.21 -26.06 7.83
CA MET A 365 4.40 -25.07 8.50
C MET A 365 2.95 -25.15 8.01
N SER A 366 2.01 -25.04 8.94
CA SER A 366 0.58 -25.01 8.64
C SER A 366 -0.04 -23.83 9.36
N LEU A 367 -0.61 -22.91 8.56
CA LEU A 367 -1.30 -21.72 9.02
C LEU A 367 -2.68 -21.66 8.35
N ASP A 368 -3.58 -20.86 8.93
CA ASP A 368 -4.95 -20.76 8.47
C ASP A 368 -5.25 -19.36 7.87
N PHE A 369 -4.68 -18.29 8.49
CA PHE A 369 -4.84 -16.92 7.99
C PHE A 369 -3.54 -16.12 8.09
N ILE A 370 -3.13 -15.49 6.99
CA ILE A 370 -1.82 -14.85 6.88
C ILE A 370 -1.94 -13.46 6.28
N GLU A 371 -1.45 -12.46 7.02
CA GLU A 371 -1.19 -11.14 6.46
C GLU A 371 0.18 -11.10 5.79
N VAL A 372 0.24 -10.62 4.54
CA VAL A 372 1.51 -10.36 3.85
C VAL A 372 1.61 -8.91 3.42
N MET A 373 2.58 -8.21 4.00
CA MET A 373 2.99 -6.87 3.59
C MET A 373 4.29 -6.92 2.78
N SER A 374 4.30 -6.35 1.59
CA SER A 374 5.49 -6.35 0.70
C SER A 374 6.68 -5.58 1.26
N CYS A 375 6.43 -4.62 2.14
CA CYS A 375 7.44 -3.70 2.65
C CYS A 375 7.76 -3.98 4.13
N PRO A 376 9.02 -3.79 4.57
CA PRO A 376 9.37 -3.88 5.98
C PRO A 376 8.54 -2.93 6.85
N GLY A 377 7.92 -3.47 7.91
CA GLY A 377 7.05 -2.72 8.81
C GLY A 377 5.65 -2.39 8.26
N GLY A 378 5.32 -2.85 7.04
CA GLY A 378 4.05 -2.54 6.37
C GLY A 378 4.12 -1.29 5.49
N CYS A 379 2.98 -0.63 5.26
CA CYS A 379 2.87 0.53 4.38
C CYS A 379 3.66 1.77 4.87
N ILE A 380 3.94 1.89 6.17
CA ILE A 380 4.84 2.91 6.74
C ILE A 380 6.27 2.81 6.21
N GLY A 381 6.69 1.62 5.74
CA GLY A 381 7.96 1.35 5.06
C GLY A 381 7.84 1.29 3.54
N GLY A 382 6.77 1.79 2.96
CA GLY A 382 6.45 1.70 1.54
C GLY A 382 7.45 2.37 0.61
N GLY A 383 7.52 1.89 -0.64
CA GLY A 383 8.42 2.41 -1.68
C GLY A 383 8.20 3.88 -2.05
N GLY A 384 7.02 4.43 -1.75
CA GLY A 384 6.64 5.84 -1.95
C GLY A 384 6.88 6.76 -0.75
N GLN A 385 7.29 6.22 0.39
CA GLN A 385 7.59 6.96 1.61
C GLN A 385 8.92 7.72 1.54
N PRO A 386 9.18 8.74 2.39
CA PRO A 386 10.49 9.38 2.52
C PRO A 386 11.62 8.37 2.64
N ARG A 387 12.78 8.70 2.07
CA ARG A 387 13.90 7.76 1.90
C ARG A 387 14.58 7.33 3.21
N SER A 388 14.47 8.11 4.27
CA SER A 388 14.97 7.73 5.59
C SER A 388 14.19 6.55 6.17
N VAL A 389 14.86 5.48 6.52
CA VAL A 389 14.22 4.21 6.94
C VAL A 389 15.06 3.45 7.94
N SER A 390 15.41 4.10 9.02
CA SER A 390 15.91 3.37 10.21
C SER A 390 14.74 2.69 10.93
N GLU A 391 15.04 1.68 11.72
CA GLU A 391 14.03 1.02 12.56
C GLU A 391 13.32 2.03 13.48
N SER A 392 14.04 3.00 14.03
CA SER A 392 13.46 4.05 14.87
C SER A 392 12.43 4.92 14.12
N VAL A 393 12.66 5.20 12.83
CA VAL A 393 11.69 5.93 11.99
C VAL A 393 10.43 5.09 11.75
N LEU A 394 10.59 3.78 11.51
CA LEU A 394 9.43 2.90 11.35
C LEU A 394 8.63 2.77 12.65
N GLN A 395 9.30 2.67 13.79
CA GLN A 395 8.66 2.63 15.10
C GLN A 395 7.86 3.91 15.39
N GLU A 396 8.44 5.09 15.08
CA GLU A 396 7.75 6.37 15.24
C GLU A 396 6.49 6.43 14.38
N ARG A 397 6.55 6.07 13.10
CA ARG A 397 5.39 6.03 12.20
C ARG A 397 4.33 5.03 12.67
N ARG A 398 4.74 3.85 13.17
CA ARG A 398 3.85 2.84 13.73
C ARG A 398 3.12 3.37 14.96
N LEU A 399 3.83 4.07 15.84
CA LEU A 399 3.24 4.70 17.01
C LEU A 399 2.11 5.66 16.64
N LYS A 400 2.27 6.47 15.54
CA LYS A 400 1.21 7.38 15.08
C LYS A 400 -0.06 6.65 14.63
N ILE A 401 0.08 5.46 14.02
CA ILE A 401 -1.05 4.58 13.66
C ILE A 401 -1.72 4.01 14.90
N HIS A 402 -0.96 3.44 15.82
CA HIS A 402 -1.52 2.86 17.04
C HIS A 402 -2.19 3.91 17.94
N ASN A 403 -1.65 5.13 17.98
CA ASN A 403 -2.28 6.23 18.70
C ASN A 403 -3.61 6.64 18.05
N ALA A 404 -3.70 6.61 16.72
CA ALA A 404 -4.94 6.88 15.99
C ALA A 404 -6.01 5.81 16.26
N ASP A 405 -5.66 4.51 16.26
CA ASP A 405 -6.55 3.41 16.66
C ASP A 405 -7.02 3.57 18.12
N LYS A 406 -6.08 3.79 19.06
CA LYS A 406 -6.38 3.92 20.48
C LYS A 406 -7.35 5.07 20.79
N ARG A 407 -7.28 6.15 20.01
CA ARG A 407 -8.11 7.37 20.19
C ARG A 407 -9.35 7.39 19.31
N ALA A 408 -9.52 6.40 18.44
CA ALA A 408 -10.69 6.30 17.60
C ALA A 408 -11.95 6.10 18.45
N LYS A 409 -13.06 6.71 18.01
CA LYS A 409 -14.37 6.49 18.61
C LYS A 409 -14.94 5.12 18.27
N LEU A 410 -14.66 4.66 17.08
CA LEU A 410 -15.05 3.36 16.54
C LEU A 410 -13.78 2.51 16.44
N HIS A 411 -13.78 1.33 17.01
CA HIS A 411 -12.60 0.45 17.02
C HIS A 411 -12.66 -0.65 15.96
N CYS A 412 -13.84 -1.01 15.50
CA CYS A 412 -14.07 -2.10 14.57
C CYS A 412 -14.83 -1.63 13.32
N ALA A 413 -14.57 -2.27 12.19
CA ALA A 413 -15.22 -1.95 10.91
C ALA A 413 -16.74 -2.14 10.96
N HIS A 414 -17.20 -3.20 11.62
CA HIS A 414 -18.63 -3.50 11.79
C HIS A 414 -19.38 -2.54 12.74
N GLU A 415 -18.69 -1.65 13.41
CA GLU A 415 -19.27 -0.58 14.23
C GLU A 415 -19.46 0.72 13.43
N ASN A 416 -18.89 0.82 12.21
CA ASN A 416 -18.91 2.05 11.42
C ASN A 416 -20.29 2.25 10.76
N PRO A 417 -21.09 3.24 11.23
CA PRO A 417 -22.46 3.43 10.73
C PRO A 417 -22.50 3.83 9.26
N SER A 418 -21.45 4.48 8.76
CA SER A 418 -21.35 4.88 7.36
C SER A 418 -21.05 3.68 6.46
N VAL A 419 -20.30 2.69 6.95
CA VAL A 419 -20.09 1.40 6.28
C VAL A 419 -21.37 0.59 6.25
N LEU A 420 -22.04 0.45 7.39
CA LEU A 420 -23.33 -0.29 7.48
C LEU A 420 -24.37 0.29 6.53
N ARG A 421 -24.51 1.62 6.51
CA ARG A 421 -25.41 2.32 5.58
C ARG A 421 -25.10 2.03 4.12
N LEU A 422 -23.81 1.96 3.75
CA LEU A 422 -23.41 1.64 2.38
C LEU A 422 -23.80 0.22 1.99
N TYR A 423 -23.73 -0.74 2.92
CA TYR A 423 -24.27 -2.09 2.71
C TYR A 423 -25.79 -2.06 2.52
N GLU A 424 -26.51 -1.40 3.41
CA GLU A 424 -27.99 -1.30 3.33
C GLU A 424 -28.47 -0.65 2.01
N GLU A 425 -27.78 0.40 1.54
CA GLU A 425 -28.23 1.17 0.37
C GLU A 425 -27.75 0.61 -0.97
N GLN A 426 -26.57 -0.03 -1.03
CA GLN A 426 -25.90 -0.30 -2.31
C GLN A 426 -25.28 -1.68 -2.44
N LEU A 427 -24.74 -2.26 -1.37
CA LEU A 427 -23.91 -3.46 -1.42
C LEU A 427 -24.65 -4.74 -0.99
N GLY A 428 -25.77 -4.61 -0.27
CA GLY A 428 -26.47 -5.74 0.34
C GLY A 428 -25.79 -6.20 1.62
N GLU A 429 -25.28 -7.42 1.65
CA GLU A 429 -24.53 -8.00 2.77
C GLU A 429 -23.08 -8.27 2.32
N PRO A 430 -22.09 -8.38 3.24
CA PRO A 430 -20.76 -8.85 2.90
C PRO A 430 -20.82 -10.18 2.13
N GLY A 431 -20.07 -10.29 1.01
CA GLY A 431 -20.09 -11.47 0.15
C GLY A 431 -21.33 -11.62 -0.74
N SER A 432 -22.28 -10.67 -0.71
CA SER A 432 -23.44 -10.68 -1.61
C SER A 432 -23.04 -10.46 -3.08
N GLY A 433 -23.94 -10.76 -4.04
CA GLY A 433 -23.65 -10.54 -5.45
C GLY A 433 -23.29 -9.09 -5.78
N ALA A 434 -23.96 -8.12 -5.14
CA ALA A 434 -23.69 -6.69 -5.35
C ALA A 434 -22.34 -6.26 -4.76
N SER A 435 -21.99 -6.71 -3.55
CA SER A 435 -20.67 -6.43 -2.96
C SER A 435 -19.57 -7.12 -3.75
N HIS A 436 -19.78 -8.37 -4.19
CA HIS A 436 -18.81 -9.12 -4.96
C HIS A 436 -18.47 -8.45 -6.31
N GLU A 437 -19.46 -7.97 -7.04
CA GLU A 437 -19.26 -7.25 -8.31
C GLU A 437 -18.39 -6.00 -8.12
N LEU A 438 -18.60 -5.25 -7.03
CA LEU A 438 -17.94 -3.97 -6.80
C LEU A 438 -16.62 -4.07 -6.06
N LEU A 439 -16.53 -4.97 -5.09
CA LEU A 439 -15.48 -4.99 -4.08
C LEU A 439 -14.52 -6.18 -4.24
N HIS A 440 -14.76 -7.11 -5.17
CA HIS A 440 -13.89 -8.27 -5.40
C HIS A 440 -13.24 -8.24 -6.78
N ARG A 441 -12.22 -9.06 -6.95
CA ARG A 441 -11.47 -9.22 -8.21
C ARG A 441 -10.93 -10.64 -8.36
N HIS A 442 -10.56 -11.00 -9.59
CA HIS A 442 -9.85 -12.23 -9.88
C HIS A 442 -8.37 -11.96 -10.16
N TYR A 443 -7.53 -12.92 -9.83
CA TYR A 443 -6.09 -12.90 -10.07
C TYR A 443 -5.74 -13.87 -11.19
N ILE A 444 -4.64 -13.63 -11.88
CA ILE A 444 -4.22 -14.40 -13.04
C ILE A 444 -2.82 -14.99 -12.84
N ASN A 445 -2.59 -16.18 -13.36
CA ASN A 445 -1.24 -16.72 -13.47
C ASN A 445 -0.48 -15.93 -14.54
N ARG A 446 0.64 -15.31 -14.15
CA ARG A 446 1.53 -14.52 -15.02
C ARG A 446 2.84 -15.27 -15.28
N GLU A 447 2.85 -16.60 -15.16
CA GLU A 447 4.06 -17.36 -15.41
C GLU A 447 4.81 -16.85 -16.64
N VAL A 448 6.08 -16.69 -16.46
CA VAL A 448 7.04 -16.01 -17.33
C VAL A 448 6.77 -16.31 -18.81
N ARG A 449 6.57 -15.23 -19.56
CA ARG A 449 6.57 -15.23 -21.03
C ARG A 449 7.98 -15.30 -21.58
#